data_e457b6acbf17ecae8b295dab7dcdadae
#
_entry.id   e457b6acbf17ecae8b295dab7dcdadae
#
_cell.length_a   1.000
_cell.length_b   1.000
_cell.length_c   1.000
_cell.angle_alpha   90.00
_cell.angle_beta   90.00
_cell.angle_gamma   90.00
#
_symmetry.space_group_name_H-M   'P 1'
#
loop_
_entity.id
_entity.type
_entity.pdbx_description
1 polymer ?
#
loop_
_entity_poly.entity_id
_entity_poly.type
_entity_poly.pdbx_seq_one_letter_code
_entity_poly.pdbx_strand_id
1 'polypeptide(L)'
;MDQSVIERKPETQAAAAPMQVVMLGIGGEVFALNSELVREIIDPVPATRVAGARPFLPSVINVRGNVIPLADLRVRFGMPKADSTADTRIVVLEIAIDGDPVLVGVVADKVYEVTEISQADVQPTPRVGMHWNPEFICFITKWREEFVIVPNMERILS
;
A
#
# COMPACT_ATOMS: atom_id res chain seq x y z
N MET A 1 -33.13 -21.74 16.98
CA MET A 1 -32.38 -21.65 16.59
C MET A 1 -31.25 -20.81 16.70
N ASP A 2 -30.26 -21.14 17.33
CA ASP A 2 -29.06 -20.48 17.56
C ASP A 2 -28.15 -20.51 16.40
N GLN A 3 -28.63 -20.99 15.34
CA GLN A 3 -27.78 -21.14 14.18
C GLN A 3 -27.30 -19.81 13.66
N SER A 4 -28.12 -18.77 13.79
CA SER A 4 -27.69 -17.47 13.29
C SER A 4 -26.49 -16.95 14.04
N VAL A 5 -26.39 -17.28 15.31
CA VAL A 5 -25.25 -16.87 16.08
C VAL A 5 -24.00 -17.56 15.61
N ILE A 6 -24.15 -18.83 15.27
CA ILE A 6 -23.03 -19.58 14.77
C ILE A 6 -22.52 -18.99 13.47
N GLU A 7 -23.41 -18.56 12.65
CA GLU A 7 -23.02 -17.97 11.38
C GLU A 7 -22.18 -16.74 11.56
N ARG A 8 -22.53 -15.94 12.58
CA ARG A 8 -21.77 -14.78 12.79
C ARG A 8 -20.37 -15.07 13.22
N LYS A 9 -20.13 -16.07 14.01
CA LYS A 9 -18.80 -16.40 14.48
C LYS A 9 -17.83 -16.73 13.37
N PRO A 10 -18.20 -17.53 12.38
CA PRO A 10 -17.28 -17.80 11.30
C PRO A 10 -16.86 -16.55 10.55
N GLU A 11 -17.79 -15.62 10.37
CA GLU A 11 -17.42 -14.38 9.73
C GLU A 11 -16.45 -13.59 10.56
N THR A 12 -16.69 -13.55 11.85
CA THR A 12 -15.79 -12.85 12.75
C THR A 12 -14.41 -13.47 12.73
N GLN A 13 -14.35 -14.77 12.69
CA GLN A 13 -13.07 -15.45 12.64
C GLN A 13 -12.36 -15.16 11.33
N ALA A 14 -13.08 -15.13 10.24
CA ALA A 14 -12.47 -14.79 8.97
C ALA A 14 -11.93 -13.38 8.99
N ALA A 15 -12.66 -12.45 9.62
CA ALA A 15 -12.20 -11.08 9.73
C ALA A 15 -10.98 -10.96 10.63
N ALA A 16 -10.79 -11.90 11.54
CA ALA A 16 -9.63 -11.90 12.43
C ALA A 16 -8.48 -12.72 11.88
N ALA A 17 -8.65 -13.35 10.71
CA ALA A 17 -7.59 -14.16 10.13
C ALA A 17 -6.36 -13.31 9.83
N PRO A 18 -5.17 -13.88 10.01
CA PRO A 18 -3.96 -13.11 9.72
C PRO A 18 -3.86 -12.80 8.23
N MET A 19 -3.31 -11.66 7.92
CA MET A 19 -3.07 -11.23 6.57
C MET A 19 -1.56 -11.08 6.37
N GLN A 20 -1.04 -11.69 5.31
CA GLN A 20 0.37 -11.55 5.01
C GLN A 20 0.60 -10.24 4.30
N VAL A 21 1.56 -9.48 4.78
CA VAL A 21 1.81 -8.14 4.27
C VAL A 21 3.29 -7.89 4.08
N VAL A 22 3.59 -6.93 3.22
CA VAL A 22 4.92 -6.37 3.06
C VAL A 22 4.93 -5.04 3.79
N MET A 23 5.82 -4.91 4.79
CA MET A 23 5.95 -3.67 5.55
C MET A 23 6.94 -2.76 4.85
N LEU A 24 6.54 -1.52 4.60
CA LEU A 24 7.42 -0.57 3.94
C LEU A 24 7.23 0.83 4.52
N GLY A 25 8.23 1.66 4.31
CA GLY A 25 8.23 3.04 4.78
C GLY A 25 8.15 4.02 3.64
N ILE A 26 7.31 5.02 3.79
CA ILE A 26 7.22 6.15 2.87
C ILE A 26 7.01 7.40 3.72
N GLY A 27 7.94 8.34 3.61
CA GLY A 27 7.78 9.62 4.28
C GLY A 27 7.71 9.58 5.78
N GLY A 28 8.37 8.59 6.40
CA GLY A 28 8.35 8.46 7.85
C GLY A 28 7.18 7.66 8.39
N GLU A 29 6.25 7.26 7.52
CA GLU A 29 5.11 6.44 7.93
C GLU A 29 5.33 5.00 7.51
N VAL A 30 4.78 4.06 8.26
CA VAL A 30 4.89 2.63 7.95
C VAL A 30 3.58 2.16 7.34
N PHE A 31 3.70 1.50 6.20
CA PHE A 31 2.56 0.98 5.47
C PHE A 31 2.67 -0.53 5.38
N ALA A 32 1.54 -1.20 5.36
CA ALA A 32 1.48 -2.64 5.15
C ALA A 32 0.67 -2.90 3.88
N LEU A 33 1.31 -3.47 2.88
CA LEU A 33 0.64 -3.84 1.65
C LEU A 33 0.33 -5.33 1.68
N ASN A 34 -0.89 -5.71 1.30
CA ASN A 34 -1.24 -7.11 1.18
C ASN A 34 -0.26 -7.77 0.22
N SER A 35 0.40 -8.83 0.67
CA SER A 35 1.43 -9.48 -0.14
C SER A 35 0.89 -10.03 -1.46
N GLU A 36 -0.41 -10.29 -1.52
CA GLU A 36 -1.02 -10.78 -2.77
C GLU A 36 -0.99 -9.73 -3.87
N LEU A 37 -0.87 -8.46 -3.52
CA LEU A 37 -0.76 -7.40 -4.51
C LEU A 37 0.66 -7.25 -5.04
N VAL A 38 1.66 -7.74 -4.32
CA VAL A 38 3.06 -7.49 -4.64
C VAL A 38 3.57 -8.53 -5.62
N ARG A 39 4.03 -8.07 -6.77
CA ARG A 39 4.63 -8.95 -7.78
C ARG A 39 6.11 -9.13 -7.56
N GLU A 40 6.81 -8.03 -7.31
CA GLU A 40 8.24 -8.09 -7.03
C GLU A 40 8.71 -6.79 -6.41
N ILE A 41 9.87 -6.82 -5.80
CA ILE A 41 10.51 -5.66 -5.21
C ILE A 41 11.86 -5.54 -5.92
N ILE A 42 12.12 -4.39 -6.51
CA ILE A 42 13.31 -4.20 -7.32
C ILE A 42 14.10 -2.98 -6.86
N ASP A 43 15.36 -2.94 -7.21
CA ASP A 43 16.17 -1.74 -7.04
C ASP A 43 15.64 -0.65 -7.95
N PRO A 44 15.85 0.62 -7.61
CA PRO A 44 15.40 1.70 -8.46
C PRO A 44 15.99 1.59 -9.87
N VAL A 45 15.16 1.88 -10.86
CA VAL A 45 15.56 1.89 -12.25
C VAL A 45 15.25 3.29 -12.83
N PRO A 46 15.88 3.67 -13.95
CA PRO A 46 15.61 4.97 -14.54
C PRO A 46 14.14 5.13 -14.88
N ALA A 47 13.60 6.31 -14.62
CA ALA A 47 12.22 6.63 -14.89
C ALA A 47 12.14 7.72 -15.94
N THR A 48 11.14 7.62 -16.81
CA THR A 48 10.91 8.62 -17.86
C THR A 48 9.64 9.39 -17.52
N ARG A 49 9.76 10.70 -17.42
CA ARG A 49 8.60 11.54 -17.12
C ARG A 49 7.66 11.56 -18.31
N VAL A 50 6.38 11.58 -18.01
CA VAL A 50 5.34 11.62 -19.04
C VAL A 50 4.67 12.99 -18.99
N ALA A 51 4.70 13.71 -20.08
CA ALA A 51 4.07 15.04 -20.16
C ALA A 51 2.56 14.89 -20.00
N GLY A 52 1.96 15.74 -19.16
CA GLY A 52 0.52 15.72 -18.95
C GLY A 52 0.03 14.61 -18.02
N ALA A 53 0.95 13.86 -17.41
CA ALA A 53 0.56 12.81 -16.49
C ALA A 53 0.00 13.38 -15.18
N ARG A 54 -0.76 12.55 -14.47
CA ARG A 54 -1.26 12.94 -13.16
C ARG A 54 -0.09 13.14 -12.20
N PRO A 55 -0.17 14.09 -11.27
CA PRO A 55 0.96 14.39 -10.38
C PRO A 55 1.49 13.19 -9.62
N PHE A 56 0.63 12.25 -9.21
CA PHE A 56 1.08 11.09 -8.44
C PHE A 56 1.52 9.92 -9.33
N LEU A 57 1.38 10.07 -10.65
CA LEU A 57 1.87 9.07 -11.61
C LEU A 57 2.73 9.80 -12.66
N PRO A 58 3.84 10.41 -12.24
CA PRO A 58 4.56 11.32 -13.11
C PRO A 58 5.42 10.64 -14.17
N SER A 59 5.71 9.37 -14.02
CA SER A 59 6.73 8.70 -14.82
C SER A 59 6.33 7.28 -15.17
N VAL A 60 7.09 6.70 -16.10
CA VAL A 60 7.00 5.28 -16.39
C VAL A 60 8.38 4.66 -16.24
N ILE A 61 8.41 3.36 -15.98
CA ILE A 61 9.65 2.60 -15.88
C ILE A 61 9.52 1.34 -16.74
N ASN A 62 10.66 0.79 -17.10
CA ASN A 62 10.70 -0.47 -17.84
C ASN A 62 11.11 -1.58 -16.87
N VAL A 63 10.23 -2.54 -16.67
CA VAL A 63 10.49 -3.69 -15.82
C VAL A 63 10.36 -4.93 -16.68
N ARG A 64 11.48 -5.60 -16.93
CA ARG A 64 11.51 -6.83 -17.73
C ARG A 64 10.83 -6.67 -19.08
N GLY A 65 11.02 -5.52 -19.70
CA GLY A 65 10.43 -5.27 -21.03
C GLY A 65 9.03 -4.70 -20.99
N ASN A 66 8.43 -4.55 -19.81
CA ASN A 66 7.10 -3.96 -19.69
C ASN A 66 7.21 -2.54 -19.18
N VAL A 67 6.57 -1.62 -19.89
CA VAL A 67 6.52 -0.22 -19.46
C VAL A 67 5.34 -0.07 -18.53
N ILE A 68 5.60 0.32 -17.29
CA ILE A 68 4.55 0.48 -16.27
C ILE A 68 4.66 1.85 -15.63
N PRO A 69 3.52 2.39 -15.15
CA PRO A 69 3.58 3.68 -14.44
C PRO A 69 4.30 3.53 -13.10
N LEU A 70 4.98 4.60 -12.72
CA LEU A 70 5.64 4.68 -11.42
C LEU A 70 4.89 5.70 -10.58
N ALA A 71 4.33 5.26 -9.47
CA ALA A 71 3.56 6.11 -8.59
C ALA A 71 4.46 6.71 -7.52
N ASP A 72 4.25 7.99 -7.26
CA ASP A 72 4.88 8.68 -6.15
C ASP A 72 3.80 8.96 -5.11
N LEU A 73 3.71 8.11 -4.11
CA LEU A 73 2.67 8.23 -3.10
C LEU A 73 2.88 9.45 -2.19
N ARG A 74 4.09 9.99 -2.14
CA ARG A 74 4.33 11.22 -1.39
C ARG A 74 3.46 12.35 -1.93
N VAL A 75 3.32 12.42 -3.25
CA VAL A 75 2.49 13.43 -3.87
C VAL A 75 1.04 13.23 -3.48
N ARG A 76 0.59 11.98 -3.51
CA ARG A 76 -0.81 11.68 -3.21
C ARG A 76 -1.16 11.97 -1.75
N PHE A 77 -0.19 11.78 -0.85
CA PHE A 77 -0.39 11.98 0.58
C PHE A 77 0.03 13.37 1.05
N GLY A 78 0.50 14.22 0.15
CA GLY A 78 0.92 15.58 0.53
C GLY A 78 2.20 15.61 1.34
N MET A 79 3.05 14.63 1.17
CA MET A 79 4.32 14.57 1.87
C MET A 79 5.40 15.33 1.09
N PRO A 80 6.43 15.84 1.79
CA PRO A 80 7.53 16.51 1.08
C PRO A 80 8.33 15.53 0.23
N LYS A 81 8.95 16.07 -0.81
CA LYS A 81 9.83 15.28 -1.65
C LYS A 81 11.05 14.86 -0.87
N ALA A 82 11.61 13.72 -1.25
CA ALA A 82 12.84 13.24 -0.66
C ALA A 82 13.66 12.54 -1.72
N ASP A 83 14.98 12.59 -1.56
CA ASP A 83 15.88 11.94 -2.49
C ASP A 83 15.96 10.44 -2.23
N SER A 84 16.34 9.70 -3.25
CA SER A 84 16.59 8.27 -3.10
C SER A 84 17.78 8.04 -2.19
N THR A 85 17.74 6.94 -1.43
CA THR A 85 18.86 6.52 -0.60
C THR A 85 19.22 5.09 -1.01
N ALA A 86 20.19 4.52 -0.32
CA ALA A 86 20.57 3.13 -0.56
C ALA A 86 19.44 2.16 -0.23
N ASP A 87 18.48 2.57 0.61
CA ASP A 87 17.37 1.73 1.02
C ASP A 87 16.16 1.84 0.10
N THR A 88 16.14 2.80 -0.81
CA THR A 88 14.99 3.01 -1.70
C THR A 88 14.75 1.80 -2.59
N ARG A 89 13.49 1.43 -2.73
CA ARG A 89 13.10 0.30 -3.58
C ARG A 89 11.86 0.66 -4.37
N ILE A 90 11.61 -0.07 -5.44
CA ILE A 90 10.36 0.01 -6.17
C ILE A 90 9.60 -1.28 -5.92
N VAL A 91 8.39 -1.15 -5.42
CA VAL A 91 7.50 -2.29 -5.19
C VAL A 91 6.55 -2.35 -6.36
N VAL A 92 6.62 -3.43 -7.13
CA VAL A 92 5.76 -3.60 -8.31
C VAL A 92 4.49 -4.30 -7.86
N LEU A 93 3.37 -3.65 -8.07
CA LEU A 93 2.06 -4.13 -7.64
C LEU A 93 1.20 -4.48 -8.85
N GLU A 94 0.33 -5.46 -8.64
CA GLU A 94 -0.75 -5.70 -9.60
C GLU A 94 -2.05 -5.40 -8.87
N ILE A 95 -2.79 -4.43 -9.35
CA ILE A 95 -4.05 -4.03 -8.72
C ILE A 95 -5.13 -3.97 -9.79
N ALA A 96 -6.39 -4.08 -9.35
CA ALA A 96 -7.51 -3.97 -10.26
C ALA A 96 -7.95 -2.52 -10.33
N ILE A 97 -7.93 -1.95 -11.54
CA ILE A 97 -8.44 -0.61 -11.77
C ILE A 97 -9.53 -0.75 -12.81
N ASP A 98 -10.74 -0.34 -12.44
CA ASP A 98 -11.94 -0.47 -13.29
C ASP A 98 -12.11 -1.91 -13.78
N GLY A 99 -11.79 -2.86 -12.91
CA GLY A 99 -11.98 -4.27 -13.21
C GLY A 99 -10.84 -4.94 -13.96
N ASP A 100 -9.84 -4.18 -14.40
CA ASP A 100 -8.71 -4.75 -15.15
C ASP A 100 -7.45 -4.79 -14.30
N PRO A 101 -6.66 -5.86 -14.39
CA PRO A 101 -5.39 -5.92 -13.67
C PRO A 101 -4.38 -4.97 -14.29
N VAL A 102 -3.76 -4.15 -13.45
CA VAL A 102 -2.80 -3.14 -13.89
C VAL A 102 -1.55 -3.26 -13.04
N LEU A 103 -0.39 -3.23 -13.69
CA LEU A 103 0.89 -3.21 -12.97
C LEU A 103 1.30 -1.76 -12.71
N VAL A 104 1.70 -1.50 -11.49
CA VAL A 104 2.15 -0.15 -11.08
C VAL A 104 3.36 -0.31 -10.18
N GLY A 105 4.39 0.50 -10.38
CA GLY A 105 5.52 0.56 -9.46
C GLY A 105 5.26 1.64 -8.43
N VAL A 106 5.60 1.37 -7.18
CA VAL A 106 5.48 2.32 -6.08
C VAL A 106 6.84 2.51 -5.46
N VAL A 107 7.27 3.76 -5.30
CA VAL A 107 8.56 4.05 -4.68
C VAL A 107 8.39 3.97 -3.17
N ALA A 108 9.22 3.15 -2.54
CA ALA A 108 9.26 3.04 -1.08
C ALA A 108 10.63 3.49 -0.59
N ASP A 109 10.66 4.21 0.53
CA ASP A 109 11.93 4.64 1.12
C ASP A 109 12.69 3.45 1.64
N LYS A 110 11.98 2.45 2.13
CA LYS A 110 12.58 1.25 2.68
C LYS A 110 11.55 0.14 2.72
N VAL A 111 11.98 -1.08 2.49
CA VAL A 111 11.15 -2.27 2.69
C VAL A 111 11.68 -2.97 3.91
N TYR A 112 10.84 -3.16 4.93
CA TYR A 112 11.27 -3.74 6.20
C TYR A 112 11.26 -5.25 6.18
N GLU A 113 10.09 -5.83 6.00
CA GLU A 113 9.98 -7.29 6.02
C GLU A 113 8.60 -7.74 5.54
N VAL A 114 8.49 -9.02 5.27
CA VAL A 114 7.20 -9.68 5.02
C VAL A 114 6.78 -10.33 6.32
N THR A 115 5.59 -10.03 6.79
CA THR A 115 5.11 -10.54 8.06
C THR A 115 3.61 -10.69 8.03
N GLU A 116 3.03 -11.16 9.13
CA GLU A 116 1.59 -11.28 9.26
C GLU A 116 1.07 -10.25 10.24
N ILE A 117 -0.08 -9.68 9.93
CA ILE A 117 -0.79 -8.83 10.87
C ILE A 117 -2.16 -9.44 11.11
N SER A 118 -2.68 -9.23 12.31
CA SER A 118 -3.99 -9.75 12.66
C SER A 118 -5.03 -8.67 12.40
N GLN A 119 -6.08 -9.03 11.68
CA GLN A 119 -7.18 -8.09 11.48
C GLN A 119 -7.97 -7.87 12.77
N ALA A 120 -7.74 -8.70 13.78
CA ALA A 120 -8.37 -8.50 15.08
C ALA A 120 -7.80 -7.27 15.80
N ASP A 121 -6.59 -6.84 15.42
CA ASP A 121 -5.94 -5.68 16.05
C ASP A 121 -6.22 -4.38 15.31
N VAL A 122 -7.24 -4.36 14.48
CA VAL A 122 -7.62 -3.17 13.72
C VAL A 122 -8.00 -2.04 14.67
N GLN A 123 -7.45 -0.86 14.39
CA GLN A 123 -7.75 0.35 15.13
C GLN A 123 -8.64 1.25 14.28
N PRO A 124 -9.56 1.99 14.89
CA PRO A 124 -10.34 2.94 14.11
C PRO A 124 -9.42 4.01 13.54
N THR A 125 -9.70 4.44 12.32
CA THR A 125 -8.94 5.52 11.70
C THR A 125 -9.32 6.82 12.39
N PRO A 126 -8.35 7.52 13.01
CA PRO A 126 -8.68 8.78 13.67
C PRO A 126 -9.05 9.83 12.64
N ARG A 127 -10.05 10.63 12.96
CA ARG A 127 -10.47 11.69 12.05
C ARG A 127 -9.74 13.00 12.34
N VAL A 128 -9.31 13.17 13.57
CA VAL A 128 -8.65 14.40 14.00
C VAL A 128 -7.15 14.19 13.89
N GLY A 129 -6.45 15.12 13.27
CA GLY A 129 -5.00 15.02 13.13
C GLY A 129 -4.52 14.25 11.94
N MET A 130 -5.43 13.71 11.14
CA MET A 130 -5.05 13.04 9.90
C MET A 130 -5.11 14.01 8.76
N HIS A 131 -4.03 14.06 7.99
CA HIS A 131 -3.97 14.92 6.82
C HIS A 131 -4.41 14.18 5.56
N TRP A 132 -4.69 12.91 5.67
CA TRP A 132 -4.98 12.07 4.52
C TRP A 132 -6.47 11.86 4.35
N ASN A 133 -6.87 11.65 3.11
CA ASN A 133 -8.23 11.28 2.81
C ASN A 133 -8.51 9.91 3.43
N PRO A 134 -9.53 9.79 4.30
CA PRO A 134 -9.85 8.50 4.91
C PRO A 134 -10.15 7.40 3.90
N GLU A 135 -10.54 7.75 2.68
CA GLU A 135 -10.81 6.75 1.65
C GLU A 135 -9.54 6.02 1.21
N PHE A 136 -8.38 6.59 1.48
CA PHE A 136 -7.10 5.98 1.11
C PHE A 136 -6.67 4.92 2.11
N ILE A 137 -7.38 4.76 3.22
CA ILE A 137 -6.99 3.86 4.31
C ILE A 137 -8.03 2.77 4.46
N CYS A 138 -7.59 1.51 4.37
CA CYS A 138 -8.46 0.38 4.69
C CYS A 138 -8.64 0.29 6.19
N PHE A 139 -7.53 0.24 6.93
CA PHE A 139 -7.55 0.23 8.38
C PHE A 139 -6.15 0.52 8.90
N ILE A 140 -6.04 0.74 10.20
CA ILE A 140 -4.78 0.96 10.90
C ILE A 140 -4.62 -0.14 11.92
N THR A 141 -3.41 -0.63 12.11
CA THR A 141 -3.11 -1.65 13.09
C THR A 141 -1.79 -1.31 13.77
N LYS A 142 -1.36 -2.13 14.72
CA LYS A 142 -0.08 -1.95 15.41
C LYS A 142 0.91 -3.02 15.01
N TRP A 143 2.17 -2.61 14.90
CA TRP A 143 3.28 -3.51 14.63
C TRP A 143 4.51 -2.95 15.32
N ARG A 144 5.09 -3.71 16.24
CA ARG A 144 6.29 -3.29 16.99
C ARG A 144 6.10 -1.92 17.63
N GLU A 145 4.97 -1.76 18.33
CA GLU A 145 4.64 -0.53 19.05
C GLU A 145 4.40 0.68 18.15
N GLU A 146 4.40 0.52 16.85
CA GLU A 146 4.11 1.61 15.94
C GLU A 146 2.78 1.38 15.24
N PHE A 147 2.10 2.46 14.87
CA PHE A 147 0.90 2.35 14.07
C PHE A 147 1.29 2.13 12.63
N VAL A 148 0.59 1.21 11.98
CA VAL A 148 0.84 0.84 10.61
C VAL A 148 -0.44 1.06 9.83
N ILE A 149 -0.32 1.66 8.66
CA ILE A 149 -1.44 1.97 7.81
C ILE A 149 -1.55 0.92 6.73
N VAL A 150 -2.75 0.33 6.60
CA VAL A 150 -3.04 -0.55 5.49
C VAL A 150 -3.80 0.27 4.46
N PRO A 151 -3.14 0.65 3.36
CA PRO A 151 -3.74 1.57 2.39
C PRO A 151 -4.69 0.86 1.44
N ASN A 152 -5.63 1.62 0.91
CA ASN A 152 -6.49 1.15 -0.16
C ASN A 152 -5.85 1.57 -1.49
N MET A 153 -5.03 0.69 -2.06
CA MET A 153 -4.25 1.03 -3.23
C MET A 153 -5.12 1.30 -4.46
N GLU A 154 -6.23 0.61 -4.57
CA GLU A 154 -7.12 0.85 -5.71
C GLU A 154 -7.66 2.27 -5.68
N ARG A 155 -7.99 2.75 -4.51
CA ARG A 155 -8.51 4.10 -4.36
C ARG A 155 -7.42 5.15 -4.56
N ILE A 156 -6.25 4.87 -4.04
CA ILE A 156 -5.11 5.78 -4.12
C ILE A 156 -4.68 5.99 -5.57
N LEU A 157 -4.71 4.93 -6.35
CA LEU A 157 -4.17 4.95 -7.72
C LEU A 157 -5.23 5.16 -8.79
N SER A 158 -6.47 5.32 -8.42
CA SER A 158 -7.53 5.55 -9.41
C SER A 158 -7.79 7.05 -9.71
#